data_b5b4f84a8c2fc520a754ba2e8fdb2ac3
#
_entry.id   b5b4f84a8c2fc520a754ba2e8fdb2ac3
#
_cell.length_a   1.000
_cell.length_b   1.000
_cell.length_c   1.000
_cell.angle_alpha   90.00
_cell.angle_beta   90.00
_cell.angle_gamma   90.00
#
_symmetry.space_group_name_H-M   'P 1'
#
loop_
_entity.id
_entity.type
_entity.pdbx_description
1 polymer ?
#
loop_
_entity_poly.entity_id
_entity_poly.type
_entity_poly.pdbx_seq_one_letter_code
_entity_poly.pdbx_strand_id
1 'polypeptide(L)'
;KLIEEAGAIVVPKDSPYQDINQLVEAWKKDPKGLAVGGGSSPGGPDHLLPMQLAQAVGIDPKAVSFVSYDGGGELLPALLGSKIAFGASGFGEFLDQVEAGDVRVLAVTSAERVDALKDVPTLKESGIDLEFTNWRGVVAPPGISEEDKAVWIDAFT
;
A
#
# COMPACT_ATOMS: atom_id res chain seq x y z
N LYS A 1 6.98 17.65 -6.08
CA LYS A 1 7.12 16.27 -5.57
C LYS A 1 8.61 15.94 -5.47
N LEU A 2 9.05 15.39 -4.33
CA LEU A 2 10.44 15.00 -4.10
C LEU A 2 10.62 13.50 -4.31
N ILE A 3 9.81 12.70 -3.62
CA ILE A 3 9.85 11.25 -3.70
C ILE A 3 8.43 10.69 -3.81
N GLU A 4 8.33 9.46 -4.29
CA GLU A 4 7.13 8.65 -4.21
C GLU A 4 7.50 7.20 -3.94
N GLU A 5 6.61 6.52 -3.27
CA GLU A 5 6.74 5.11 -2.90
C GLU A 5 5.51 4.35 -3.34
N ALA A 6 5.72 3.20 -3.97
CA ALA A 6 4.63 2.29 -4.27
C ALA A 6 4.09 1.65 -2.98
N GLY A 7 2.80 1.41 -2.92
CA GLY A 7 2.23 0.53 -1.92
C GLY A 7 2.43 -0.94 -2.30
N ALA A 8 2.29 -1.81 -1.31
CA ALA A 8 2.27 -3.25 -1.49
C ALA A 8 1.09 -3.87 -0.76
N ILE A 9 0.53 -4.91 -1.35
CA ILE A 9 -0.47 -5.77 -0.71
C ILE A 9 0.22 -7.07 -0.33
N VAL A 10 0.26 -7.36 0.96
CA VAL A 10 1.05 -8.46 1.50
C VAL A 10 0.21 -9.38 2.38
N VAL A 11 0.58 -10.66 2.39
CA VAL A 11 -0.01 -11.69 3.24
C VAL A 11 1.10 -12.46 3.97
N PRO A 12 0.80 -13.12 5.11
CA PRO A 12 1.73 -14.08 5.72
C PRO A 12 2.10 -15.19 4.73
N LYS A 13 3.28 -15.79 4.87
CA LYS A 13 3.74 -16.89 3.99
C LYS A 13 2.77 -18.06 3.95
N ASP A 14 2.13 -18.35 5.08
CA ASP A 14 1.19 -19.48 5.25
C ASP A 14 -0.25 -19.12 4.81
N SER A 15 -0.46 -17.92 4.28
CA SER A 15 -1.74 -17.51 3.73
C SER A 15 -2.18 -18.42 2.58
N PRO A 16 -3.48 -18.76 2.48
CA PRO A 16 -4.00 -19.53 1.35
C PRO A 16 -3.94 -18.77 0.02
N TYR A 17 -3.78 -17.45 0.06
CA TYR A 17 -3.78 -16.60 -1.13
C TYR A 17 -2.39 -16.55 -1.77
N GLN A 18 -2.31 -17.01 -3.02
CA GLN A 18 -1.07 -17.06 -3.78
C GLN A 18 -0.88 -15.85 -4.73
N ASP A 19 -1.98 -15.19 -5.07
CA ASP A 19 -2.04 -14.01 -5.91
C ASP A 19 -3.12 -13.03 -5.44
N ILE A 20 -3.08 -11.80 -5.98
CA ILE A 20 -4.00 -10.73 -5.59
C ILE A 20 -5.45 -11.06 -5.95
N ASN A 21 -5.71 -11.79 -7.03
CA ASN A 21 -7.07 -12.10 -7.46
C ASN A 21 -7.74 -13.08 -6.50
N GLN A 22 -6.99 -14.07 -5.98
CA GLN A 22 -7.50 -15.00 -4.96
C GLN A 22 -7.88 -14.25 -3.67
N LEU A 23 -7.03 -13.31 -3.23
CA LEU A 23 -7.35 -12.46 -2.07
C LEU A 23 -8.60 -11.62 -2.33
N VAL A 24 -8.69 -10.96 -3.48
CA VAL A 24 -9.82 -10.09 -3.84
C VAL A 24 -11.13 -10.87 -3.91
N GLU A 25 -11.14 -12.06 -4.51
CA GLU A 25 -12.34 -12.90 -4.57
C GLU A 25 -12.81 -13.37 -3.18
N ALA A 26 -11.88 -13.67 -2.27
CA ALA A 26 -12.23 -13.97 -0.89
C ALA A 26 -12.73 -12.72 -0.15
N TRP A 27 -12.06 -11.59 -0.37
CA TRP A 27 -12.42 -10.31 0.27
C TRP A 27 -13.79 -9.80 -0.16
N LYS A 28 -14.17 -9.97 -1.44
CA LYS A 28 -15.54 -9.68 -1.93
C LYS A 28 -16.62 -10.47 -1.19
N LYS A 29 -16.32 -11.71 -0.81
CA LYS A 29 -17.28 -12.57 -0.09
C LYS A 29 -17.44 -12.18 1.37
N ASP A 30 -16.36 -11.75 2.02
CA ASP A 30 -16.36 -11.36 3.42
C ASP A 30 -15.43 -10.17 3.71
N PRO A 31 -15.82 -8.93 3.33
CA PRO A 31 -15.01 -7.74 3.55
C PRO A 31 -14.75 -7.42 5.03
N LYS A 32 -15.64 -7.86 5.93
CA LYS A 32 -15.49 -7.66 7.37
C LYS A 32 -14.62 -8.69 8.02
N GLY A 33 -14.72 -9.94 7.59
CA GLY A 33 -13.95 -11.04 8.17
C GLY A 33 -12.50 -11.05 7.73
N LEU A 34 -12.19 -10.58 6.52
CA LEU A 34 -10.82 -10.42 6.06
C LEU A 34 -10.31 -8.99 6.37
N ALA A 35 -9.92 -8.77 7.62
CA ALA A 35 -9.42 -7.48 8.05
C ALA A 35 -8.09 -7.14 7.36
N VAL A 36 -7.96 -5.89 6.91
CA VAL A 36 -6.72 -5.31 6.39
C VAL A 36 -6.06 -4.40 7.42
N GLY A 37 -4.75 -4.49 7.55
CA GLY A 37 -3.98 -3.57 8.39
C GLY A 37 -3.14 -2.61 7.58
N GLY A 38 -2.91 -1.43 8.12
CA GLY A 38 -2.01 -0.42 7.56
C GLY A 38 -1.31 0.37 8.65
N GLY A 39 -0.12 0.88 8.34
CA GLY A 39 0.76 1.58 9.27
C GLY A 39 0.46 3.08 9.42
N SER A 40 -0.72 3.55 9.07
CA SER A 40 -1.11 4.96 9.24
C SER A 40 -2.52 5.11 9.80
N SER A 41 -2.76 6.27 10.40
CA SER A 41 -4.09 6.64 10.93
C SER A 41 -5.14 6.69 9.83
N PRO A 42 -6.44 6.56 10.17
CA PRO A 42 -7.54 6.76 9.22
C PRO A 42 -7.41 8.08 8.45
N GLY A 43 -7.50 8.00 7.11
CA GLY A 43 -7.25 9.11 6.20
C GLY A 43 -5.81 9.23 5.72
N GLY A 44 -4.86 8.52 6.31
CA GLY A 44 -3.48 8.43 5.82
C GLY A 44 -3.34 7.47 4.63
N PRO A 45 -2.14 7.42 4.01
CA PRO A 45 -1.92 6.66 2.78
C PRO A 45 -2.26 5.17 2.92
N ASP A 46 -1.89 4.55 4.02
CA ASP A 46 -2.12 3.11 4.22
C ASP A 46 -3.59 2.75 4.53
N HIS A 47 -4.39 3.76 4.93
CA HIS A 47 -5.84 3.62 4.98
C HIS A 47 -6.47 3.83 3.60
N LEU A 48 -6.02 4.85 2.87
CA LEU A 48 -6.58 5.18 1.56
C LEU A 48 -6.34 4.07 0.53
N LEU A 49 -5.17 3.44 0.57
CA LEU A 49 -4.81 2.36 -0.35
C LEU A 49 -5.83 1.21 -0.34
N PRO A 50 -6.12 0.53 0.78
CA PRO A 50 -7.10 -0.56 0.78
C PRO A 50 -8.53 -0.08 0.51
N MET A 51 -8.89 1.18 0.85
CA MET A 51 -10.20 1.73 0.52
C MET A 51 -10.36 1.93 -0.99
N GLN A 52 -9.33 2.44 -1.67
CA GLN A 52 -9.33 2.58 -3.13
C GLN A 52 -9.30 1.21 -3.83
N LEU A 53 -8.54 0.25 -3.29
CA LEU A 53 -8.54 -1.12 -3.80
C LEU A 53 -9.94 -1.75 -3.68
N ALA A 54 -10.60 -1.60 -2.53
CA ALA A 54 -11.97 -2.07 -2.33
C ALA A 54 -12.90 -1.49 -3.39
N GLN A 55 -12.85 -0.17 -3.60
CA GLN A 55 -13.66 0.51 -4.60
C GLN A 55 -13.38 0.02 -6.03
N ALA A 56 -12.10 -0.12 -6.39
CA ALA A 56 -11.67 -0.58 -7.72
C ALA A 56 -12.17 -2.00 -8.05
N VAL A 57 -12.29 -2.85 -7.02
CA VAL A 57 -12.78 -4.23 -7.19
C VAL A 57 -14.28 -4.41 -6.89
N GLY A 58 -15.00 -3.33 -6.61
CA GLY A 58 -16.46 -3.35 -6.40
C GLY A 58 -16.90 -3.71 -4.98
N ILE A 59 -16.02 -3.56 -3.99
CA ILE A 59 -16.36 -3.67 -2.56
C ILE A 59 -16.73 -2.27 -2.04
N ASP A 60 -17.80 -2.14 -1.25
CA ASP A 60 -18.10 -0.90 -0.54
C ASP A 60 -17.00 -0.64 0.51
N PRO A 61 -16.24 0.47 0.42
CA PRO A 61 -15.21 0.79 1.41
C PRO A 61 -15.72 0.83 2.85
N LYS A 62 -17.00 1.15 3.06
CA LYS A 62 -17.63 1.14 4.40
C LYS A 62 -17.80 -0.26 4.99
N ALA A 63 -17.75 -1.28 4.15
CA ALA A 63 -17.80 -2.68 4.60
C ALA A 63 -16.44 -3.24 5.00
N VAL A 64 -15.35 -2.53 4.68
CA VAL A 64 -13.97 -2.98 4.95
C VAL A 64 -13.64 -2.86 6.43
N SER A 65 -13.12 -3.93 7.01
CA SER A 65 -12.52 -3.92 8.34
C SER A 65 -11.06 -3.48 8.23
N PHE A 66 -10.78 -2.23 8.58
CA PHE A 66 -9.42 -1.67 8.61
C PHE A 66 -8.90 -1.55 10.03
N VAL A 67 -7.68 -2.02 10.27
CA VAL A 67 -6.97 -1.91 11.54
C VAL A 67 -5.76 -1.00 11.37
N SER A 68 -5.76 0.12 12.09
CA SER A 68 -4.66 1.09 12.09
C SER A 68 -3.57 0.67 13.07
N TYR A 69 -2.32 0.71 12.61
CA TYR A 69 -1.12 0.50 13.41
C TYR A 69 -0.21 1.73 13.32
N ASP A 70 0.73 1.85 14.25
CA ASP A 70 1.74 2.92 14.23
C ASP A 70 2.99 2.45 13.46
N GLY A 71 2.90 2.49 12.13
CA GLY A 71 3.96 2.07 11.22
C GLY A 71 4.13 0.56 11.08
N GLY A 72 5.17 0.17 10.31
CA GLY A 72 5.52 -1.24 10.03
C GLY A 72 5.92 -2.02 11.28
N GLY A 73 6.49 -1.34 12.29
CA GLY A 73 6.89 -1.97 13.54
C GLY A 73 5.76 -2.65 14.32
N GLU A 74 4.53 -2.14 14.21
CA GLU A 74 3.35 -2.76 14.82
C GLU A 74 2.54 -3.59 13.80
N LEU A 75 2.52 -3.15 12.55
CA LEU A 75 1.79 -3.83 11.47
C LEU A 75 2.34 -5.24 11.22
N LEU A 76 3.67 -5.40 11.15
CA LEU A 76 4.31 -6.66 10.84
C LEU A 76 4.03 -7.77 11.86
N PRO A 77 4.18 -7.56 13.19
CA PRO A 77 3.80 -8.58 14.18
C PRO A 77 2.32 -8.96 14.11
N ALA A 78 1.43 -8.01 13.79
CA ALA A 78 0.02 -8.27 13.65
C ALA A 78 -0.28 -9.14 12.41
N LEU A 79 0.41 -8.87 11.30
CA LEU A 79 0.32 -9.66 10.07
C LEU A 79 0.85 -11.08 10.29
N LEU A 80 2.07 -11.22 10.82
CA LEU A 80 2.72 -12.50 11.08
C LEU A 80 1.97 -13.33 12.13
N GLY A 81 1.35 -12.66 13.10
CA GLY A 81 0.50 -13.30 14.12
C GLY A 81 -0.94 -13.58 13.65
N SER A 82 -1.25 -13.41 12.36
CA SER A 82 -2.59 -13.63 11.78
C SER A 82 -3.71 -12.86 12.48
N LYS A 83 -3.39 -11.70 13.04
CA LYS A 83 -4.37 -10.76 13.61
C LYS A 83 -5.18 -10.02 12.53
N ILE A 84 -4.60 -9.90 11.36
CA ILE A 84 -5.17 -9.34 10.14
C ILE A 84 -4.93 -10.32 9.01
N ALA A 85 -5.81 -10.31 8.00
CA ALA A 85 -5.72 -11.22 6.87
C ALA A 85 -4.63 -10.80 5.86
N PHE A 86 -4.44 -9.49 5.69
CA PHE A 86 -3.43 -8.92 4.81
C PHE A 86 -3.02 -7.51 5.27
N GLY A 87 -1.85 -7.08 4.82
CA GLY A 87 -1.32 -5.75 5.04
C GLY A 87 -1.33 -4.90 3.78
N ALA A 88 -1.52 -3.59 3.94
CA ALA A 88 -1.43 -2.59 2.88
C ALA A 88 -0.63 -1.39 3.39
N SER A 89 0.59 -1.21 2.90
CA SER A 89 1.50 -0.12 3.29
C SER A 89 2.54 0.12 2.20
N GLY A 90 3.47 1.05 2.40
CA GLY A 90 4.62 1.23 1.53
C GLY A 90 5.43 -0.06 1.40
N PHE A 91 5.89 -0.40 0.19
CA PHE A 91 6.59 -1.68 -0.02
C PHE A 91 7.87 -1.80 0.82
N GLY A 92 8.54 -0.68 1.11
CA GLY A 92 9.77 -0.63 1.93
C GLY A 92 9.58 -1.20 3.33
N GLU A 93 8.37 -1.12 3.89
CA GLU A 93 8.06 -1.67 5.23
C GLU A 93 8.15 -3.20 5.30
N PHE A 94 8.13 -3.88 4.17
CA PHE A 94 8.03 -5.34 4.10
C PHE A 94 9.29 -6.03 3.55
N LEU A 95 10.29 -5.30 3.03
CA LEU A 95 11.41 -5.88 2.29
C LEU A 95 12.18 -6.91 3.10
N ASP A 96 12.52 -6.61 4.34
CA ASP A 96 13.28 -7.54 5.19
C ASP A 96 12.53 -8.87 5.40
N GLN A 97 11.20 -8.81 5.57
CA GLN A 97 10.36 -10.00 5.77
C GLN A 97 10.09 -10.74 4.47
N VAL A 98 10.10 -10.04 3.35
CA VAL A 98 10.05 -10.68 2.02
C VAL A 98 11.34 -11.47 1.76
N GLU A 99 12.50 -10.87 2.04
CA GLU A 99 13.81 -11.54 1.93
C GLU A 99 13.93 -12.72 2.89
N ALA A 100 13.40 -12.59 4.11
CA ALA A 100 13.34 -13.69 5.08
C ALA A 100 12.34 -14.80 4.69
N GLY A 101 11.44 -14.53 3.73
CA GLY A 101 10.40 -15.46 3.30
C GLY A 101 9.23 -15.60 4.29
N ASP A 102 9.04 -14.62 5.17
CA ASP A 102 7.98 -14.63 6.19
C ASP A 102 6.65 -14.05 5.69
N VAL A 103 6.72 -13.19 4.68
CA VAL A 103 5.55 -12.62 4.00
C VAL A 103 5.65 -12.82 2.49
N ARG A 104 4.51 -12.78 1.83
CA ARG A 104 4.38 -12.79 0.37
C ARG A 104 3.73 -11.49 -0.08
N VAL A 105 4.38 -10.79 -1.03
CA VAL A 105 3.79 -9.66 -1.72
C VAL A 105 2.95 -10.18 -2.87
N LEU A 106 1.66 -9.85 -2.88
CA LEU A 106 0.72 -10.27 -3.92
C LEU A 106 0.68 -9.30 -5.10
N ALA A 107 0.84 -8.02 -4.84
CA ALA A 107 0.92 -6.98 -5.87
C ALA A 107 1.55 -5.71 -5.31
N VAL A 108 2.17 -4.92 -6.20
CA VAL A 108 2.55 -3.53 -5.97
C VAL A 108 1.56 -2.59 -6.67
N THR A 109 1.47 -1.36 -6.18
CA THR A 109 0.42 -0.42 -6.61
C THR A 109 0.89 0.65 -7.59
N SER A 110 2.18 0.65 -7.95
CA SER A 110 2.78 1.53 -8.96
C SER A 110 2.34 1.16 -10.38
N ALA A 111 2.56 2.08 -11.33
CA ALA A 111 2.31 1.84 -12.75
C ALA A 111 3.17 0.71 -13.31
N GLU A 112 4.42 0.61 -12.83
CA GLU A 112 5.41 -0.40 -13.21
C GLU A 112 5.87 -1.18 -11.99
N ARG A 113 6.45 -2.36 -12.22
CA ARG A 113 7.03 -3.18 -11.14
C ARG A 113 8.18 -2.44 -10.46
N VAL A 114 8.33 -2.67 -9.17
CA VAL A 114 9.41 -2.10 -8.37
C VAL A 114 10.68 -2.95 -8.54
N ASP A 115 11.83 -2.31 -8.75
CA ASP A 115 13.10 -3.01 -8.97
C ASP A 115 13.49 -3.99 -7.86
N ALA A 116 13.15 -3.65 -6.60
CA ALA A 116 13.37 -4.54 -5.45
C ALA A 116 12.42 -5.76 -5.43
N LEU A 117 11.32 -5.74 -6.21
CA LEU A 117 10.27 -6.76 -6.25
C LEU A 117 9.91 -7.12 -7.70
N LYS A 118 10.91 -7.41 -8.54
CA LYS A 118 10.74 -7.61 -10.00
C LYS A 118 9.76 -8.72 -10.37
N ASP A 119 9.64 -9.74 -9.53
CA ASP A 119 8.75 -10.87 -9.77
C ASP A 119 7.31 -10.62 -9.32
N VAL A 120 7.07 -9.51 -8.59
CA VAL A 120 5.74 -9.14 -8.09
C VAL A 120 5.01 -8.31 -9.15
N PRO A 121 3.81 -8.71 -9.56
CA PRO A 121 3.02 -7.97 -10.54
C PRO A 121 2.47 -6.66 -9.95
N THR A 122 2.15 -5.71 -10.82
CA THR A 122 1.34 -4.56 -10.44
C THR A 122 -0.14 -4.95 -10.34
N LEU A 123 -0.95 -4.11 -9.68
CA LEU A 123 -2.40 -4.27 -9.68
C LEU A 123 -2.96 -4.25 -11.11
N LYS A 124 -2.45 -3.35 -11.97
CA LYS A 124 -2.87 -3.26 -13.38
C LYS A 124 -2.54 -4.51 -14.18
N GLU A 125 -1.36 -5.09 -14.02
CA GLU A 125 -0.98 -6.36 -14.65
C GLU A 125 -1.90 -7.51 -14.20
N SER A 126 -2.45 -7.41 -12.99
CA SER A 126 -3.40 -8.38 -12.42
C SER A 126 -4.86 -8.10 -12.81
N GLY A 127 -5.12 -7.12 -13.66
CA GLY A 127 -6.46 -6.76 -14.14
C GLY A 127 -7.25 -5.83 -13.22
N ILE A 128 -6.60 -5.24 -12.22
CA ILE A 128 -7.22 -4.28 -11.30
C ILE A 128 -6.79 -2.86 -11.70
N ASP A 129 -7.72 -2.05 -12.19
CA ASP A 129 -7.45 -0.68 -12.63
C ASP A 129 -7.29 0.27 -11.44
N LEU A 130 -6.18 0.12 -10.74
CA LEU A 130 -5.76 0.99 -9.66
C LEU A 130 -4.26 1.24 -9.75
N GLU A 131 -3.88 2.49 -9.61
CA GLU A 131 -2.53 2.95 -9.36
C GLU A 131 -2.53 3.82 -8.12
N PHE A 132 -1.64 3.54 -7.19
CA PHE A 132 -1.52 4.28 -5.95
C PHE A 132 -0.04 4.44 -5.59
N THR A 133 0.36 5.68 -5.30
CA THR A 133 1.70 5.97 -4.78
C THR A 133 1.59 6.96 -3.62
N ASN A 134 2.40 6.74 -2.60
CA ASN A 134 2.56 7.69 -1.50
C ASN A 134 3.67 8.68 -1.88
N TRP A 135 3.27 9.84 -2.39
CA TRP A 135 4.23 10.88 -2.75
C TRP A 135 4.46 11.86 -1.59
N ARG A 136 5.68 12.39 -1.53
CA ARG A 136 6.04 13.46 -0.60
C ARG A 136 6.63 14.63 -1.37
N GLY A 137 6.36 15.83 -0.89
CA GLY A 137 6.80 17.04 -1.55
C GLY A 137 6.83 18.23 -0.61
N VAL A 138 7.33 19.33 -1.13
CA VAL A 138 7.29 20.64 -0.49
C VAL A 138 6.26 21.50 -1.20
N VAL A 139 5.47 22.21 -0.44
CA VAL A 139 4.51 23.19 -0.94
C VAL A 139 4.85 24.56 -0.36
N ALA A 140 4.64 25.61 -1.13
CA ALA A 140 4.82 26.99 -0.70
C ALA A 140 3.44 27.70 -0.63
N PRO A 141 3.32 28.78 0.13
CA PRO A 141 2.13 29.61 0.10
C PRO A 141 1.81 30.10 -1.31
N PRO A 142 0.53 30.37 -1.64
CA PRO A 142 0.17 30.96 -2.92
C PRO A 142 0.77 32.36 -3.04
N GLY A 143 1.21 32.71 -4.25
CA GLY A 143 1.71 34.05 -4.56
C GLY A 143 3.19 34.31 -4.23
N ILE A 144 3.99 33.26 -3.96
CA ILE A 144 5.46 33.45 -3.92
C ILE A 144 5.96 33.91 -5.29
N SER A 145 7.05 34.70 -5.30
CA SER A 145 7.67 35.12 -6.53
C SER A 145 8.27 33.98 -7.34
N GLU A 146 8.39 34.12 -8.66
CA GLU A 146 9.08 33.12 -9.49
C GLU A 146 10.57 32.99 -9.10
N GLU A 147 11.18 34.08 -8.60
CA GLU A 147 12.55 34.09 -8.10
C GLU A 147 12.68 33.22 -6.85
N ASP A 148 11.81 33.40 -5.84
CA ASP A 148 11.78 32.54 -4.63
C ASP A 148 11.49 31.10 -4.97
N LYS A 149 10.55 30.85 -5.89
CA LYS A 149 10.24 29.51 -6.37
C LYS A 149 11.45 28.82 -7.02
N ALA A 150 12.21 29.56 -7.84
CA ALA A 150 13.42 29.04 -8.48
C ALA A 150 14.48 28.66 -7.44
N VAL A 151 14.69 29.50 -6.41
CA VAL A 151 15.61 29.21 -5.30
C VAL A 151 15.24 27.92 -4.57
N TRP A 152 13.96 27.73 -4.27
CA TRP A 152 13.49 26.51 -3.60
C TRP A 152 13.62 25.27 -4.48
N ILE A 153 13.31 25.37 -5.77
CA ILE A 153 13.49 24.26 -6.71
C ILE A 153 14.97 23.85 -6.75
N ASP A 154 15.88 24.81 -6.89
CA ASP A 154 17.33 24.56 -6.94
C ASP A 154 17.85 23.92 -5.63
N ALA A 155 17.30 24.33 -4.49
CA ALA A 155 17.68 23.77 -3.19
C ALA A 155 17.25 22.30 -2.97
N PHE A 156 16.25 21.81 -3.74
CA PHE A 156 15.70 20.45 -3.59
C PHE A 156 16.01 19.54 -4.79
N THR A 157 16.72 20.01 -5.80
CA THR A 157 17.14 19.24 -6.97
C THR A 157 18.65 19.10 -7.05
#